data_25b7450401a48e2e213a903cc25d2d84
#
_entry.id   25b7450401a48e2e213a903cc25d2d84
#
_cell.length_a   1.000
_cell.length_b   1.000
_cell.length_c   1.000
_cell.angle_alpha   90.00
_cell.angle_beta   90.00
_cell.angle_gamma   90.00
#
_symmetry.space_group_name_H-M   'P 1'
#
loop_
_entity.id
_entity.type
_entity.pdbx_description
1 polymer ?
#
loop_
_entity_poly.entity_id
_entity_poly.type
_entity_poly.pdbx_seq_one_letter_code
_entity_poly.pdbx_strand_id
1 'polypeptide(L)'
;MNHRDTEAPIANSPMPSCRRFPDYRRSRLTYSTRSEKNSVMIHQNTETQKANPPHPFPVNLCLGSSLLLAIAFTFTAHAASPLADAVEQRDATAIRTLLADSAIDAPQPDGTTALHWAARHDDLAAAKSLLAAKANPNAQNRYGVTPLSLACTNGSAPLVTLLLDAGADANFALRGGETPLMTAARTGRLAAVQALLARGARVDDKLPSGGQTALMWAAHEGHADVVAALIAAQADFRKPVDTGFTPLLFAARRGHAAVIRSLLKAGVDVNEPTAPAKRVTNKQPRSGTTALIIAIENGHFELAAQLLDLGANPNDLRSGFAPLHVLTWVRKPDSGEDDGQPVPDGSGLYTSEDLIRQLVAKGADINLRLTGGPSGGGRINRKGATPFLLAADTADTPYLKLLLSLGADPTLTNVDGITPLMAAAGLGTRAVEEEAGTEDEAVEAVTYLLNLGADLNTVSAIGDTAMHGAAFANFPKVIKLLDAKGAKLEVWNTKNKKNWTPLLIAEGHRYGNFKPGFSTIAAFHEVLRAHGLTPPPPTPAVPVKGYEAL
;
A
#
# COMPACT_ATOMS: atom_id res chain seq x y z
N MET A 1 -37.30 -60.13 4.26
CA MET A 1 -36.39 -60.77 5.23
C MET A 1 -35.36 -59.72 5.62
N ASN A 2 -35.60 -58.94 6.61
CA ASN A 2 -35.08 -58.93 7.99
C ASN A 2 -33.56 -59.06 8.08
N HIS A 3 -32.84 -58.05 8.50
CA HIS A 3 -32.46 -57.66 9.85
C HIS A 3 -31.51 -56.47 9.81
N ARG A 4 -31.81 -55.45 10.50
CA ARG A 4 -31.55 -55.02 11.90
C ARG A 4 -30.25 -54.22 12.06
N ASP A 5 -30.50 -53.01 12.43
CA ASP A 5 -29.71 -52.01 13.15
C ASP A 5 -28.70 -52.54 14.15
N THR A 6 -27.53 -51.90 14.22
CA THR A 6 -26.81 -51.69 15.48
C THR A 6 -26.12 -50.31 15.44
N GLU A 7 -26.69 -49.38 16.18
CA GLU A 7 -26.01 -48.15 16.61
C GLU A 7 -24.90 -48.49 17.62
N ALA A 8 -23.76 -47.82 17.51
CA ALA A 8 -22.74 -47.76 18.55
C ALA A 8 -22.44 -46.29 18.89
N PRO A 9 -22.15 -45.93 20.14
CA PRO A 9 -22.31 -44.58 20.69
C PRO A 9 -21.15 -43.64 20.39
N ILE A 10 -21.51 -42.38 20.16
CA ILE A 10 -20.60 -41.24 19.98
C ILE A 10 -19.87 -40.97 21.30
N ALA A 11 -18.57 -41.17 21.33
CA ALA A 11 -17.68 -40.74 22.41
C ALA A 11 -17.43 -39.27 22.31
N ASN A 12 -17.84 -38.53 23.36
CA ASN A 12 -17.47 -37.13 23.60
C ASN A 12 -15.94 -36.99 23.77
N SER A 13 -15.28 -36.33 22.84
CA SER A 13 -13.93 -35.78 23.02
C SER A 13 -14.04 -34.26 23.19
N PRO A 14 -13.35 -33.64 24.16
CA PRO A 14 -13.45 -32.22 24.41
C PRO A 14 -12.72 -31.41 23.34
N MET A 15 -13.36 -30.35 22.84
CA MET A 15 -12.76 -29.36 21.95
C MET A 15 -11.50 -28.74 22.60
N PRO A 16 -10.42 -28.55 21.85
CA PRO A 16 -9.30 -27.76 22.33
C PRO A 16 -9.70 -26.28 22.41
N SER A 17 -9.43 -25.68 23.57
CA SER A 17 -9.65 -24.30 23.92
C SER A 17 -9.11 -23.35 22.85
N CYS A 18 -9.96 -22.46 22.34
CA CYS A 18 -9.57 -21.28 21.55
C CYS A 18 -8.49 -20.49 22.29
N ARG A 19 -7.26 -20.57 21.84
CA ARG A 19 -6.22 -19.58 22.16
C ARG A 19 -6.63 -18.28 21.49
N ARG A 20 -6.82 -17.24 22.30
CA ARG A 20 -7.01 -15.85 21.88
C ARG A 20 -5.84 -15.47 20.99
N PHE A 21 -6.12 -15.13 19.72
CA PHE A 21 -5.20 -14.37 18.87
C PHE A 21 -5.07 -12.97 19.45
N PRO A 22 -3.86 -12.37 19.47
CA PRO A 22 -3.70 -11.00 19.92
C PRO A 22 -4.43 -10.06 18.98
N ASP A 23 -5.18 -9.11 19.55
CA ASP A 23 -5.84 -8.00 18.87
C ASP A 23 -4.85 -7.28 17.96
N TYR A 24 -5.03 -7.41 16.67
CA TYR A 24 -4.39 -6.56 15.67
C TYR A 24 -4.98 -5.15 15.83
N ARG A 25 -4.31 -4.33 16.63
CA ARG A 25 -4.62 -2.90 16.74
C ARG A 25 -4.61 -2.30 15.33
N ARG A 26 -5.75 -1.74 14.96
CA ARG A 26 -5.95 -0.88 13.79
C ARG A 26 -4.77 0.07 13.65
N SER A 27 -3.91 -0.15 12.68
CA SER A 27 -3.01 0.89 12.19
C SER A 27 -3.88 1.96 11.54
N ARG A 28 -4.05 3.07 12.24
CA ARG A 28 -4.61 4.29 11.68
C ARG A 28 -3.64 4.77 10.61
N LEU A 29 -4.00 4.60 9.35
CA LEU A 29 -3.45 5.41 8.29
C LEU A 29 -3.93 6.85 8.53
N THR A 30 -3.14 7.61 9.26
CA THR A 30 -3.27 9.05 9.35
C THR A 30 -2.84 9.62 8.01
N TYR A 31 -3.80 10.08 7.21
CA TYR A 31 -3.51 11.01 6.14
C TYR A 31 -2.92 12.27 6.76
N SER A 32 -1.60 12.42 6.65
CA SER A 32 -0.92 13.66 6.97
C SER A 32 -1.31 14.70 5.92
N THR A 33 -2.23 15.58 6.27
CA THR A 33 -2.42 16.86 5.57
C THR A 33 -1.22 17.74 5.91
N ARG A 34 -0.19 17.70 5.09
CA ARG A 34 0.92 18.65 5.18
C ARG A 34 0.47 19.97 4.59
N SER A 35 -0.05 20.83 5.44
CA SER A 35 -0.19 22.28 5.20
C SER A 35 1.22 22.85 5.04
N GLU A 36 1.49 23.43 3.87
CA GLU A 36 2.67 24.26 3.65
C GLU A 36 2.65 25.45 4.62
N LYS A 37 3.54 25.43 5.60
CA LYS A 37 3.95 26.62 6.33
C LYS A 37 5.35 26.97 5.89
N ASN A 38 5.47 28.02 5.08
CA ASN A 38 6.69 28.81 4.96
C ASN A 38 7.07 29.29 6.35
N SER A 39 8.16 28.79 6.89
CA SER A 39 8.81 29.34 8.07
C SER A 39 10.23 29.73 7.72
N VAL A 40 10.43 31.02 7.81
CA VAL A 40 11.72 31.72 7.77
C VAL A 40 12.65 31.10 8.82
N MET A 41 13.85 30.67 8.39
CA MET A 41 14.92 30.24 9.28
C MET A 41 15.48 31.46 10.03
N ILE A 42 15.33 31.48 11.33
CA ILE A 42 16.15 32.31 12.24
C ILE A 42 17.13 31.35 12.95
N HIS A 43 18.40 31.52 12.65
CA HIS A 43 19.49 30.90 13.39
C HIS A 43 19.50 31.42 14.84
N GLN A 44 19.42 30.55 15.81
CA GLN A 44 19.85 30.84 17.19
C GLN A 44 21.01 29.94 17.57
N ASN A 45 22.16 30.56 17.71
CA ASN A 45 23.34 30.02 18.38
C ASN A 45 23.04 29.82 19.87
N THR A 46 23.24 28.63 20.39
CA THR A 46 23.28 28.34 21.81
C THR A 46 24.73 28.31 22.28
N GLU A 47 25.18 29.42 22.87
CA GLU A 47 26.36 29.43 23.73
C GLU A 47 25.95 29.18 25.19
N THR A 48 26.62 28.22 25.80
CA THR A 48 26.54 27.88 27.22
C THR A 48 27.26 28.94 28.05
N GLN A 49 26.55 29.58 28.96
CA GLN A 49 27.19 30.33 30.07
C GLN A 49 26.72 29.84 31.43
N LYS A 50 27.73 29.67 32.28
CA LYS A 50 27.69 29.17 33.64
C LYS A 50 26.96 30.06 34.61
N ALA A 51 26.31 29.46 35.58
CA ALA A 51 25.68 30.10 36.75
C ALA A 51 26.72 30.73 37.69
N ASN A 52 26.39 31.90 38.26
CA ASN A 52 26.93 32.39 39.53
C ASN A 52 25.78 33.01 40.36
N PRO A 53 25.90 32.96 41.71
CA PRO A 53 24.78 33.13 42.63
C PRO A 53 24.59 34.62 43.11
N PRO A 54 23.58 34.87 43.96
CA PRO A 54 22.97 36.18 44.11
C PRO A 54 23.61 37.02 45.24
N HIS A 55 23.57 38.36 45.10
CA HIS A 55 23.80 39.29 46.20
C HIS A 55 22.54 40.10 46.52
N PRO A 56 22.33 40.41 47.79
CA PRO A 56 21.10 41.00 48.27
C PRO A 56 21.19 42.53 48.50
N PHE A 57 20.00 43.14 48.76
CA PHE A 57 19.69 44.46 49.40
C PHE A 57 19.37 45.65 48.50
N PRO A 58 18.59 46.63 49.01
CA PRO A 58 17.76 46.70 50.22
C PRO A 58 16.29 47.15 49.96
N VAL A 59 15.48 46.86 50.95
CA VAL A 59 14.12 47.37 51.12
C VAL A 59 14.14 48.85 51.39
N ASN A 60 13.37 49.65 50.64
CA ASN A 60 12.96 50.99 51.11
C ASN A 60 11.44 51.08 51.05
N LEU A 61 10.90 51.19 52.24
CA LEU A 61 9.52 51.44 52.58
C LEU A 61 9.20 52.90 52.27
N CYS A 62 8.23 53.14 51.36
CA CYS A 62 7.53 54.43 51.30
C CYS A 62 6.03 54.15 51.28
N LEU A 63 5.42 54.53 52.38
CA LEU A 63 3.98 54.71 52.54
C LEU A 63 3.45 55.82 51.63
N GLY A 64 2.39 55.51 50.88
CA GLY A 64 1.69 56.51 50.11
C GLY A 64 0.51 55.97 49.33
N SER A 65 -0.67 56.14 49.91
CA SER A 65 -1.98 56.32 49.27
C SER A 65 -2.59 55.21 48.45
N SER A 66 -3.50 54.52 49.09
CA SER A 66 -4.56 53.69 48.55
C SER A 66 -5.26 54.32 47.36
N LEU A 67 -5.07 53.76 46.16
CA LEU A 67 -6.04 53.84 45.08
C LEU A 67 -6.30 52.40 44.62
N LEU A 68 -7.32 51.81 45.21
CA LEU A 68 -7.89 50.54 44.76
C LEU A 68 -8.46 50.74 43.36
N LEU A 69 -7.62 50.54 42.35
CA LEU A 69 -8.09 50.33 40.98
C LEU A 69 -8.57 48.89 40.92
N ALA A 70 -9.85 48.66 41.18
CA ALA A 70 -10.53 47.44 40.87
C ALA A 70 -10.49 47.25 39.34
N ILE A 71 -9.46 46.58 38.84
CA ILE A 71 -9.47 46.00 37.50
C ILE A 71 -10.51 44.86 37.58
N ALA A 72 -11.74 45.23 37.24
CA ALA A 72 -12.75 44.26 36.90
C ALA A 72 -12.21 43.50 35.66
N PHE A 73 -11.53 42.40 35.89
CA PHE A 73 -11.45 41.35 34.89
C PHE A 73 -12.89 40.98 34.61
N THR A 74 -13.48 41.59 33.61
CA THR A 74 -14.63 40.99 32.95
C THR A 74 -14.13 39.69 32.38
N PHE A 75 -14.20 38.63 33.17
CA PHE A 75 -14.34 37.28 32.62
C PHE A 75 -15.55 37.44 31.69
N THR A 76 -15.30 37.52 30.39
CA THR A 76 -16.33 37.18 29.42
C THR A 76 -16.80 35.82 29.84
N ALA A 77 -17.93 35.76 30.54
CA ALA A 77 -18.61 34.53 30.82
C ALA A 77 -18.74 33.84 29.47
N HIS A 78 -17.97 32.78 29.25
CA HIS A 78 -18.20 31.88 28.12
C HIS A 78 -19.66 31.52 28.29
N ALA A 79 -20.46 31.82 27.26
CA ALA A 79 -21.89 31.55 27.32
C ALA A 79 -22.05 30.06 27.68
N ALA A 80 -22.43 29.83 28.91
CA ALA A 80 -22.74 28.47 29.37
C ALA A 80 -23.87 27.98 28.46
N SER A 81 -23.72 26.79 27.89
CA SER A 81 -24.77 26.14 27.13
C SER A 81 -25.32 24.96 27.98
N PRO A 82 -26.11 25.26 29.02
CA PRO A 82 -26.55 24.27 30.00
C PRO A 82 -27.25 23.08 29.35
N LEU A 83 -27.99 23.32 28.27
CA LEU A 83 -28.69 22.28 27.54
C LEU A 83 -27.70 21.39 26.74
N ALA A 84 -26.69 21.96 26.09
CA ALA A 84 -25.68 21.16 25.41
C ALA A 84 -24.84 20.36 26.41
N ASP A 85 -24.47 20.96 27.54
CA ASP A 85 -23.74 20.29 28.61
C ASP A 85 -24.58 19.13 29.24
N ALA A 86 -25.89 19.32 29.45
CA ALA A 86 -26.78 18.27 29.93
C ALA A 86 -26.90 17.09 28.92
N VAL A 87 -26.99 17.38 27.64
CA VAL A 87 -27.03 16.32 26.60
C VAL A 87 -25.66 15.63 26.47
N GLU A 88 -24.57 16.36 26.58
CA GLU A 88 -23.22 15.77 26.62
C GLU A 88 -23.07 14.80 27.77
N GLN A 89 -23.57 15.15 28.97
CA GLN A 89 -23.55 14.33 30.19
C GLN A 89 -24.64 13.26 30.22
N ARG A 90 -25.56 13.29 29.24
CA ARG A 90 -26.75 12.40 29.18
C ARG A 90 -27.66 12.51 30.41
N ASP A 91 -27.75 13.69 31.01
CA ASP A 91 -28.66 13.94 32.14
C ASP A 91 -30.10 14.18 31.66
N ALA A 92 -30.88 13.10 31.62
CA ALA A 92 -32.25 13.13 31.13
C ALA A 92 -33.17 14.06 31.95
N THR A 93 -32.84 14.31 33.24
CA THR A 93 -33.64 15.20 34.11
C THR A 93 -33.32 16.65 33.77
N ALA A 94 -32.04 17.01 33.68
CA ALA A 94 -31.63 18.34 33.30
C ALA A 94 -32.10 18.69 31.87
N ILE A 95 -31.99 17.75 30.93
CA ILE A 95 -32.49 17.93 29.54
C ILE A 95 -33.97 18.31 29.55
N ARG A 96 -34.83 17.58 30.27
CA ARG A 96 -36.28 17.88 30.32
C ARG A 96 -36.57 19.24 30.89
N THR A 97 -35.87 19.63 31.94
CA THR A 97 -36.07 20.93 32.62
C THR A 97 -35.61 22.08 31.70
N LEU A 98 -34.42 21.94 31.09
CA LEU A 98 -33.78 23.00 30.28
C LEU A 98 -34.43 23.18 28.90
N LEU A 99 -35.13 22.16 28.38
CA LEU A 99 -35.87 22.27 27.11
C LEU A 99 -36.97 23.35 27.15
N ALA A 100 -37.55 23.66 28.32
CA ALA A 100 -38.60 24.68 28.46
C ALA A 100 -38.07 26.12 28.57
N ASP A 101 -36.85 26.28 29.14
CA ASP A 101 -36.35 27.58 29.59
C ASP A 101 -35.06 28.04 28.89
N SER A 102 -34.46 27.20 28.04
CA SER A 102 -33.15 27.50 27.44
C SER A 102 -33.21 27.85 25.94
N ALA A 103 -32.25 28.60 25.48
CA ALA A 103 -32.02 28.76 24.05
C ALA A 103 -31.57 27.43 23.44
N ILE A 104 -32.45 26.78 22.67
CA ILE A 104 -32.28 25.42 22.15
C ILE A 104 -30.98 25.21 21.37
N ASP A 105 -30.59 26.20 20.60
CA ASP A 105 -29.39 26.18 19.76
C ASP A 105 -28.18 26.92 20.39
N ALA A 106 -28.22 27.21 21.70
CA ALA A 106 -27.09 27.83 22.38
C ALA A 106 -25.86 26.91 22.26
N PRO A 107 -24.76 27.36 21.64
CA PRO A 107 -23.61 26.53 21.40
C PRO A 107 -22.63 26.56 22.58
N GLN A 108 -21.89 25.48 22.76
CA GLN A 108 -20.65 25.46 23.53
C GLN A 108 -19.56 26.29 22.84
N PRO A 109 -18.43 26.59 23.51
CA PRO A 109 -17.37 27.47 22.97
C PRO A 109 -16.82 27.05 21.61
N ASP A 110 -16.93 25.77 21.25
CA ASP A 110 -16.53 25.23 19.94
C ASP A 110 -17.66 25.26 18.90
N GLY A 111 -18.83 25.79 19.23
CA GLY A 111 -20.01 25.81 18.37
C GLY A 111 -20.88 24.57 18.43
N THR A 112 -20.55 23.59 19.31
CA THR A 112 -21.31 22.34 19.44
C THR A 112 -22.63 22.61 20.17
N THR A 113 -23.77 22.24 19.57
CA THR A 113 -25.12 22.38 20.16
C THR A 113 -25.57 21.08 20.81
N ALA A 114 -26.67 21.15 21.58
CA ALA A 114 -27.30 19.99 22.18
C ALA A 114 -27.64 18.91 21.13
N LEU A 115 -28.10 19.30 19.93
CA LEU A 115 -28.43 18.37 18.85
C LEU A 115 -27.18 17.65 18.27
N HIS A 116 -26.02 18.30 18.26
CA HIS A 116 -24.75 17.63 17.92
C HIS A 116 -24.42 16.52 18.92
N TRP A 117 -24.58 16.79 20.22
CA TRP A 117 -24.32 15.79 21.25
C TRP A 117 -25.31 14.63 21.20
N ALA A 118 -26.61 14.91 21.00
CA ALA A 118 -27.61 13.88 20.79
C ALA A 118 -27.24 12.99 19.58
N ALA A 119 -26.82 13.61 18.48
CA ALA A 119 -26.36 12.87 17.31
C ALA A 119 -25.08 12.07 17.56
N ARG A 120 -24.10 12.64 18.26
CA ARG A 120 -22.85 11.95 18.60
C ARG A 120 -23.06 10.74 19.49
N HIS A 121 -24.01 10.83 20.43
CA HIS A 121 -24.35 9.76 21.36
C HIS A 121 -25.35 8.74 20.81
N ASP A 122 -25.85 8.96 19.59
CA ASP A 122 -26.96 8.20 19.02
C ASP A 122 -28.21 8.20 19.90
N ASP A 123 -28.45 9.32 20.61
CA ASP A 123 -29.61 9.48 21.49
C ASP A 123 -30.82 9.98 20.68
N LEU A 124 -31.58 9.02 20.17
CA LEU A 124 -32.78 9.28 19.38
C LEU A 124 -33.88 9.99 20.22
N ALA A 125 -33.93 9.74 21.52
CA ALA A 125 -34.95 10.35 22.39
C ALA A 125 -34.67 11.83 22.64
N ALA A 126 -33.40 12.16 22.97
CA ALA A 126 -32.97 13.55 23.11
C ALA A 126 -33.11 14.30 21.78
N ALA A 127 -32.68 13.71 20.66
CA ALA A 127 -32.81 14.31 19.35
C ALA A 127 -34.27 14.62 18.96
N LYS A 128 -35.20 13.69 19.20
CA LYS A 128 -36.64 13.93 18.99
C LYS A 128 -37.15 15.11 19.84
N SER A 129 -36.79 15.17 21.10
CA SER A 129 -37.20 16.26 22.00
C SER A 129 -36.66 17.61 21.57
N LEU A 130 -35.38 17.66 21.19
CA LEU A 130 -34.72 18.87 20.69
C LEU A 130 -35.32 19.36 19.38
N LEU A 131 -35.58 18.48 18.43
CA LEU A 131 -36.20 18.84 17.14
C LEU A 131 -37.66 19.26 17.31
N ALA A 132 -38.41 18.64 18.22
CA ALA A 132 -39.74 19.11 18.56
C ALA A 132 -39.72 20.53 19.16
N ALA A 133 -38.69 20.86 19.92
CA ALA A 133 -38.43 22.22 20.44
C ALA A 133 -37.80 23.16 19.40
N LYS A 134 -37.74 22.76 18.09
CA LYS A 134 -37.25 23.54 16.95
C LYS A 134 -35.73 23.75 16.93
N ALA A 135 -34.94 22.84 17.49
CA ALA A 135 -33.50 22.84 17.30
C ALA A 135 -33.14 22.83 15.79
N ASN A 136 -32.14 23.61 15.42
CA ASN A 136 -31.68 23.71 14.03
C ASN A 136 -30.95 22.42 13.60
N PRO A 137 -31.50 21.61 12.67
CA PRO A 137 -30.86 20.37 12.20
C PRO A 137 -29.60 20.62 11.35
N ASN A 138 -29.40 21.87 10.89
CA ASN A 138 -28.26 22.30 10.06
C ASN A 138 -27.23 23.13 10.85
N ALA A 139 -27.30 23.13 12.18
CA ALA A 139 -26.31 23.81 13.00
C ALA A 139 -24.90 23.26 12.68
N GLN A 140 -23.92 24.16 12.64
CA GLN A 140 -22.51 23.81 12.38
C GLN A 140 -21.66 24.25 13.56
N ASN A 141 -20.77 23.38 14.01
CA ASN A 141 -19.74 23.79 14.94
C ASN A 141 -18.57 24.47 14.21
N ARG A 142 -17.57 24.96 14.95
CA ARG A 142 -16.39 25.64 14.37
C ARG A 142 -15.59 24.79 13.38
N TYR A 143 -15.77 23.46 13.38
CA TYR A 143 -15.15 22.54 12.44
C TYR A 143 -16.01 22.28 11.20
N GLY A 144 -17.22 22.85 11.14
CA GLY A 144 -18.19 22.62 10.07
C GLY A 144 -18.92 21.30 10.19
N VAL A 145 -18.84 20.64 11.36
CA VAL A 145 -19.54 19.38 11.61
C VAL A 145 -21.02 19.68 11.88
N THR A 146 -21.93 18.87 11.32
CA THR A 146 -23.39 18.95 11.52
C THR A 146 -23.89 17.73 12.30
N PRO A 147 -25.08 17.83 12.94
CA PRO A 147 -25.73 16.66 13.57
C PRO A 147 -25.89 15.49 12.60
N LEU A 148 -26.26 15.76 11.32
CA LEU A 148 -26.43 14.73 10.30
C LEU A 148 -25.09 14.01 10.00
N SER A 149 -23.98 14.73 9.91
CA SER A 149 -22.66 14.12 9.68
C SER A 149 -22.25 13.17 10.82
N LEU A 150 -22.57 13.53 12.07
CA LEU A 150 -22.34 12.68 13.24
C LEU A 150 -23.23 11.42 13.23
N ALA A 151 -24.51 11.56 12.89
CA ALA A 151 -25.43 10.44 12.76
C ALA A 151 -24.97 9.46 11.66
N CYS A 152 -24.47 9.98 10.52
CA CYS A 152 -23.89 9.16 9.44
C CYS A 152 -22.59 8.46 9.90
N THR A 153 -21.75 9.12 10.71
CA THR A 153 -20.54 8.51 11.27
C THR A 153 -20.87 7.32 12.18
N ASN A 154 -21.92 7.45 13.02
CA ASN A 154 -22.40 6.35 13.85
C ASN A 154 -23.15 5.29 13.03
N GLY A 155 -23.62 5.64 11.83
CA GLY A 155 -24.43 4.76 10.99
C GLY A 155 -25.85 4.54 11.50
N SER A 156 -26.38 5.46 12.30
CA SER A 156 -27.73 5.39 12.89
C SER A 156 -28.80 5.79 11.89
N ALA A 157 -29.36 4.83 11.18
CA ALA A 157 -30.43 5.08 10.22
C ALA A 157 -31.66 5.75 10.83
N PRO A 158 -32.15 5.40 12.04
CA PRO A 158 -33.25 6.10 12.66
C PRO A 158 -32.99 7.58 12.92
N LEU A 159 -31.77 7.91 13.37
CA LEU A 159 -31.37 9.29 13.64
C LEU A 159 -31.13 10.08 12.36
N VAL A 160 -30.50 9.46 11.36
CA VAL A 160 -30.34 10.04 10.00
C VAL A 160 -31.71 10.38 9.43
N THR A 161 -32.68 9.45 9.47
CA THR A 161 -34.04 9.69 8.98
C THR A 161 -34.71 10.83 9.73
N LEU A 162 -34.63 10.84 11.07
CA LEU A 162 -35.21 11.87 11.92
C LEU A 162 -34.67 13.28 11.58
N LEU A 163 -33.36 13.39 11.39
CA LEU A 163 -32.71 14.67 11.03
C LEU A 163 -33.10 15.13 9.63
N LEU A 164 -33.15 14.23 8.67
CA LEU A 164 -33.59 14.52 7.29
C LEU A 164 -35.06 14.95 7.27
N ASP A 165 -35.94 14.30 8.04
CA ASP A 165 -37.36 14.68 8.19
C ASP A 165 -37.52 16.05 8.83
N ALA A 166 -36.61 16.46 9.69
CA ALA A 166 -36.54 17.79 10.29
C ALA A 166 -35.91 18.86 9.37
N GLY A 167 -35.48 18.51 8.14
CA GLY A 167 -34.93 19.44 7.16
C GLY A 167 -33.41 19.58 7.21
N ALA A 168 -32.70 18.56 7.71
CA ALA A 168 -31.26 18.50 7.56
C ALA A 168 -30.86 18.40 6.09
N ASP A 169 -29.84 19.15 5.67
CA ASP A 169 -29.34 19.13 4.29
C ASP A 169 -28.55 17.83 4.01
N ALA A 170 -29.14 16.94 3.20
CA ALA A 170 -28.52 15.67 2.78
C ALA A 170 -27.21 15.86 1.98
N ASN A 171 -26.97 17.08 1.45
CA ASN A 171 -25.84 17.40 0.58
C ASN A 171 -24.83 18.36 1.21
N PHE A 172 -24.98 18.67 2.50
CA PHE A 172 -24.05 19.52 3.19
C PHE A 172 -22.66 18.87 3.25
N ALA A 173 -21.68 19.48 2.58
CA ALA A 173 -20.31 18.99 2.57
C ALA A 173 -19.50 19.59 3.74
N LEU A 174 -18.79 18.75 4.48
CA LEU A 174 -17.80 19.17 5.46
C LEU A 174 -16.68 19.96 4.78
N ARG A 175 -15.82 20.66 5.56
CA ARG A 175 -14.71 21.48 5.02
C ARG A 175 -13.78 20.74 4.06
N GLY A 176 -13.64 19.41 4.20
CA GLY A 176 -12.90 18.55 3.29
C GLY A 176 -13.67 18.12 2.04
N GLY A 177 -14.93 18.52 1.89
CA GLY A 177 -15.81 18.12 0.79
C GLY A 177 -16.54 16.78 1.04
N GLU A 178 -16.35 16.13 2.20
CA GLU A 178 -17.03 14.89 2.55
C GLU A 178 -18.52 15.15 2.80
N THR A 179 -19.40 14.45 2.04
CA THR A 179 -20.85 14.54 2.18
C THR A 179 -21.38 13.50 3.16
N PRO A 180 -22.62 13.67 3.70
CA PRO A 180 -23.26 12.66 4.52
C PRO A 180 -23.33 11.29 3.83
N LEU A 181 -23.59 11.26 2.52
CA LEU A 181 -23.65 10.02 1.74
C LEU A 181 -22.28 9.31 1.68
N MET A 182 -21.19 10.06 1.52
CA MET A 182 -19.83 9.49 1.56
C MET A 182 -19.52 8.88 2.93
N THR A 183 -19.87 9.57 4.02
CA THR A 183 -19.68 9.09 5.39
C THR A 183 -20.52 7.83 5.64
N ALA A 184 -21.80 7.81 5.25
CA ALA A 184 -22.68 6.64 5.41
C ALA A 184 -22.20 5.45 4.57
N ALA A 185 -21.74 5.69 3.35
CA ALA A 185 -21.19 4.67 2.46
C ALA A 185 -19.91 4.04 3.05
N ARG A 186 -19.03 4.84 3.62
CA ARG A 186 -17.80 4.38 4.30
C ARG A 186 -18.09 3.56 5.55
N THR A 187 -19.17 3.88 6.30
CA THR A 187 -19.56 3.10 7.49
C THR A 187 -20.33 1.82 7.16
N GLY A 188 -20.74 1.62 5.91
CA GLY A 188 -21.44 0.41 5.45
C GLY A 188 -22.89 0.26 5.94
N ARG A 189 -23.51 1.34 6.39
CA ARG A 189 -24.87 1.29 6.94
C ARG A 189 -25.90 1.51 5.83
N LEU A 190 -26.28 0.42 5.18
CA LEU A 190 -27.21 0.43 4.04
C LEU A 190 -28.47 1.26 4.29
N ALA A 191 -29.11 1.13 5.45
CA ALA A 191 -30.34 1.85 5.77
C ALA A 191 -30.13 3.39 5.85
N ALA A 192 -28.97 3.85 6.36
CA ALA A 192 -28.63 5.27 6.36
C ALA A 192 -28.37 5.80 4.91
N VAL A 193 -27.68 5.01 4.09
CA VAL A 193 -27.46 5.31 2.66
C VAL A 193 -28.81 5.43 1.93
N GLN A 194 -29.71 4.48 2.13
CA GLN A 194 -31.06 4.50 1.52
C GLN A 194 -31.87 5.71 1.97
N ALA A 195 -31.82 6.07 3.25
CA ALA A 195 -32.51 7.25 3.78
C ALA A 195 -32.00 8.54 3.14
N LEU A 196 -30.67 8.69 2.99
CA LEU A 196 -30.05 9.83 2.32
C LEU A 196 -30.44 9.92 0.84
N LEU A 197 -30.36 8.80 0.11
CA LEU A 197 -30.74 8.73 -1.31
C LEU A 197 -32.22 9.09 -1.51
N ALA A 198 -33.12 8.57 -0.64
CA ALA A 198 -34.56 8.89 -0.68
C ALA A 198 -34.86 10.38 -0.43
N ARG A 199 -33.93 11.11 0.22
CA ARG A 199 -34.04 12.56 0.51
C ARG A 199 -33.17 13.41 -0.41
N GLY A 200 -32.75 12.90 -1.58
CA GLY A 200 -32.11 13.63 -2.65
C GLY A 200 -30.60 13.88 -2.42
N ALA A 201 -29.94 12.99 -1.69
CA ALA A 201 -28.49 13.01 -1.63
C ALA A 201 -27.90 12.80 -3.04
N ARG A 202 -26.98 13.69 -3.45
CA ARG A 202 -26.31 13.60 -4.75
C ARG A 202 -25.32 12.45 -4.75
N VAL A 203 -25.58 11.46 -5.59
CA VAL A 203 -24.87 10.18 -5.59
C VAL A 203 -23.43 10.28 -6.06
N ASP A 204 -23.14 11.22 -6.98
CA ASP A 204 -21.83 11.38 -7.63
C ASP A 204 -21.04 12.59 -7.18
N ASP A 205 -21.41 13.18 -6.03
CA ASP A 205 -20.56 14.21 -5.40
C ASP A 205 -19.15 13.64 -5.15
N LYS A 206 -18.14 14.50 -5.31
CA LYS A 206 -16.73 14.11 -5.26
C LYS A 206 -15.98 14.91 -4.22
N LEU A 207 -15.05 14.25 -3.56
CA LEU A 207 -14.04 14.97 -2.80
C LEU A 207 -13.22 15.89 -3.71
N PRO A 208 -13.01 17.17 -3.35
CA PRO A 208 -12.16 18.08 -4.10
C PRO A 208 -10.72 17.57 -4.24
N SER A 209 -10.21 16.87 -3.23
CA SER A 209 -8.91 16.25 -3.23
C SER A 209 -9.03 14.78 -3.64
N GLY A 210 -8.63 14.45 -4.86
CA GLY A 210 -8.54 13.07 -5.35
C GLY A 210 -9.78 12.54 -6.05
N GLY A 211 -10.95 13.19 -5.96
CA GLY A 211 -12.14 12.86 -6.75
C GLY A 211 -12.94 11.64 -6.28
N GLN A 212 -12.74 11.17 -5.03
CA GLN A 212 -13.46 10.01 -4.51
C GLN A 212 -14.96 10.29 -4.34
N THR A 213 -15.79 9.31 -4.67
CA THR A 213 -17.25 9.30 -4.51
C THR A 213 -17.69 8.37 -3.36
N ALA A 214 -18.98 8.43 -2.99
CA ALA A 214 -19.56 7.50 -2.01
C ALA A 214 -19.40 6.03 -2.45
N LEU A 215 -19.57 5.74 -3.75
CA LEU A 215 -19.39 4.39 -4.30
C LEU A 215 -17.94 3.88 -4.12
N MET A 216 -16.95 4.73 -4.33
CA MET A 216 -15.55 4.36 -4.16
C MET A 216 -15.20 4.08 -2.70
N TRP A 217 -15.78 4.84 -1.76
CA TRP A 217 -15.64 4.56 -0.33
C TRP A 217 -16.26 3.22 0.05
N ALA A 218 -17.50 2.94 -0.40
CA ALA A 218 -18.14 1.65 -0.17
C ALA A 218 -17.34 0.48 -0.78
N ALA A 219 -16.79 0.67 -1.97
CA ALA A 219 -15.96 -0.34 -2.64
C ALA A 219 -14.63 -0.58 -1.91
N HIS A 220 -13.99 0.48 -1.41
CA HIS A 220 -12.75 0.40 -0.62
C HIS A 220 -12.94 -0.33 0.70
N GLU A 221 -14.07 -0.09 1.39
CA GLU A 221 -14.36 -0.70 2.70
C GLU A 221 -15.05 -2.07 2.60
N GLY A 222 -15.46 -2.51 1.39
CA GLY A 222 -16.01 -3.85 1.16
C GLY A 222 -17.52 -3.97 1.33
N HIS A 223 -18.26 -2.87 1.33
CA HIS A 223 -19.72 -2.83 1.57
C HIS A 223 -20.51 -3.11 0.29
N ALA A 224 -20.63 -4.39 -0.07
CA ALA A 224 -21.23 -4.82 -1.34
C ALA A 224 -22.71 -4.47 -1.48
N ASP A 225 -23.47 -4.47 -0.40
CA ASP A 225 -24.88 -4.08 -0.34
C ASP A 225 -25.06 -2.57 -0.57
N VAL A 226 -24.18 -1.75 0.02
CA VAL A 226 -24.14 -0.30 -0.21
C VAL A 226 -23.73 0.00 -1.66
N VAL A 227 -22.73 -0.71 -2.18
CA VAL A 227 -22.33 -0.60 -3.59
C VAL A 227 -23.52 -0.89 -4.51
N ALA A 228 -24.28 -1.97 -4.25
CA ALA A 228 -25.46 -2.30 -5.04
C ALA A 228 -26.54 -1.22 -4.94
N ALA A 229 -26.77 -0.64 -3.75
CA ALA A 229 -27.75 0.44 -3.56
C ALA A 229 -27.34 1.73 -4.29
N LEU A 230 -26.06 2.10 -4.26
CA LEU A 230 -25.55 3.26 -4.98
C LEU A 230 -25.63 3.08 -6.51
N ILE A 231 -25.33 1.88 -7.02
CA ILE A 231 -25.51 1.56 -8.44
C ILE A 231 -26.98 1.65 -8.85
N ALA A 232 -27.89 1.11 -8.01
CA ALA A 232 -29.34 1.23 -8.25
C ALA A 232 -29.81 2.70 -8.27
N ALA A 233 -29.15 3.57 -7.49
CA ALA A 233 -29.34 5.03 -7.49
C ALA A 233 -28.58 5.75 -8.62
N GLN A 234 -28.09 5.03 -9.63
CA GLN A 234 -27.40 5.54 -10.82
C GLN A 234 -26.03 6.18 -10.55
N ALA A 235 -25.31 5.72 -9.51
CA ALA A 235 -23.92 6.11 -9.30
C ALA A 235 -23.05 5.73 -10.51
N ASP A 236 -22.16 6.64 -10.93
CA ASP A 236 -21.21 6.39 -12.01
C ASP A 236 -20.05 5.51 -11.50
N PHE A 237 -20.17 4.20 -11.73
CA PHE A 237 -19.19 3.20 -11.29
C PHE A 237 -18.02 2.99 -12.26
N ARG A 238 -17.97 3.71 -13.39
CA ARG A 238 -16.90 3.62 -14.39
C ARG A 238 -15.89 4.75 -14.29
N LYS A 239 -16.25 5.84 -13.63
CA LYS A 239 -15.41 7.03 -13.58
C LYS A 239 -14.23 6.85 -12.64
N PRO A 240 -12.97 7.03 -13.12
CA PRO A 240 -11.79 6.93 -12.26
C PRO A 240 -11.61 8.17 -11.40
N VAL A 241 -10.94 8.01 -10.26
CA VAL A 241 -10.35 9.10 -9.48
C VAL A 241 -9.12 9.70 -10.18
N ASP A 242 -8.56 10.77 -9.63
CA ASP A 242 -7.38 11.45 -10.19
C ASP A 242 -6.13 10.56 -10.26
N THR A 243 -6.06 9.50 -9.47
CA THR A 243 -4.99 8.49 -9.51
C THR A 243 -5.22 7.38 -10.53
N GLY A 244 -6.33 7.41 -11.27
CA GLY A 244 -6.68 6.41 -12.27
C GLY A 244 -7.42 5.18 -11.72
N PHE A 245 -7.72 5.13 -10.43
CA PHE A 245 -8.46 4.01 -9.82
C PHE A 245 -9.96 4.13 -10.07
N THR A 246 -10.58 3.00 -10.42
CA THR A 246 -12.02 2.82 -10.46
C THR A 246 -12.51 2.09 -9.20
N PRO A 247 -13.84 2.04 -8.93
CA PRO A 247 -14.38 1.24 -7.82
C PRO A 247 -13.94 -0.22 -7.84
N LEU A 248 -13.81 -0.84 -9.03
CA LEU A 248 -13.33 -2.22 -9.19
C LEU A 248 -11.90 -2.37 -8.65
N LEU A 249 -11.03 -1.43 -8.98
CA LEU A 249 -9.61 -1.48 -8.59
C LEU A 249 -9.42 -1.21 -7.09
N PHE A 250 -10.26 -0.35 -6.48
CA PHE A 250 -10.29 -0.19 -5.02
C PHE A 250 -10.69 -1.49 -4.32
N ALA A 251 -11.73 -2.18 -4.81
CA ALA A 251 -12.17 -3.47 -4.26
C ALA A 251 -11.09 -4.55 -4.42
N ALA A 252 -10.41 -4.60 -5.58
CA ALA A 252 -9.33 -5.55 -5.84
C ALA A 252 -8.13 -5.34 -4.90
N ARG A 253 -7.75 -4.09 -4.68
CA ARG A 253 -6.65 -3.72 -3.77
C ARG A 253 -6.90 -4.16 -2.32
N ARG A 254 -8.15 -4.23 -1.92
CA ARG A 254 -8.58 -4.58 -0.55
C ARG A 254 -9.07 -6.01 -0.41
N GLY A 255 -9.10 -6.78 -1.50
CA GLY A 255 -9.51 -8.18 -1.45
C GLY A 255 -11.04 -8.39 -1.40
N HIS A 256 -11.86 -7.40 -1.77
CA HIS A 256 -13.31 -7.44 -1.56
C HIS A 256 -14.07 -8.13 -2.71
N ALA A 257 -14.03 -9.46 -2.73
CA ALA A 257 -14.65 -10.27 -3.79
C ALA A 257 -16.15 -10.04 -3.97
N ALA A 258 -16.90 -9.79 -2.89
CA ALA A 258 -18.34 -9.53 -2.96
C ALA A 258 -18.66 -8.21 -3.71
N VAL A 259 -17.87 -7.16 -3.47
CA VAL A 259 -17.97 -5.88 -4.18
C VAL A 259 -17.66 -6.07 -5.66
N ILE A 260 -16.58 -6.80 -5.98
CA ILE A 260 -16.22 -7.09 -7.38
C ILE A 260 -17.36 -7.78 -8.10
N ARG A 261 -17.96 -8.83 -7.51
CA ARG A 261 -19.12 -9.49 -8.12
C ARG A 261 -20.30 -8.54 -8.36
N SER A 262 -20.55 -7.61 -7.43
CA SER A 262 -21.62 -6.60 -7.60
C SER A 262 -21.33 -5.66 -8.76
N LEU A 263 -20.08 -5.20 -8.91
CA LEU A 263 -19.66 -4.32 -10.00
C LEU A 263 -19.70 -5.03 -11.37
N LEU A 264 -19.21 -6.28 -11.45
CA LEU A 264 -19.25 -7.08 -12.67
C LEU A 264 -20.70 -7.38 -13.09
N LYS A 265 -21.60 -7.65 -12.13
CA LYS A 265 -23.04 -7.80 -12.39
C LYS A 265 -23.67 -6.52 -12.95
N ALA A 266 -23.16 -5.36 -12.58
CA ALA A 266 -23.57 -4.06 -13.11
C ALA A 266 -22.97 -3.75 -14.50
N GLY A 267 -22.12 -4.63 -15.04
CA GLY A 267 -21.54 -4.51 -16.38
C GLY A 267 -20.18 -3.80 -16.43
N VAL A 268 -19.41 -3.81 -15.31
CA VAL A 268 -18.00 -3.44 -15.34
C VAL A 268 -17.21 -4.56 -16.02
N ASP A 269 -16.23 -4.21 -16.87
CA ASP A 269 -15.32 -5.18 -17.46
C ASP A 269 -14.29 -5.63 -16.41
N VAL A 270 -14.16 -6.95 -16.19
CA VAL A 270 -13.17 -7.54 -15.28
C VAL A 270 -11.73 -7.14 -15.65
N ASN A 271 -11.50 -6.84 -16.92
CA ASN A 271 -10.22 -6.43 -17.49
C ASN A 271 -10.07 -4.89 -17.58
N GLU A 272 -10.96 -4.13 -16.92
CA GLU A 272 -10.83 -2.66 -16.88
C GLU A 272 -9.48 -2.28 -16.22
N PRO A 273 -8.62 -1.50 -16.91
CA PRO A 273 -7.32 -1.12 -16.38
C PRO A 273 -7.39 0.19 -15.60
N THR A 274 -6.34 0.45 -14.81
CA THR A 274 -6.10 1.81 -14.30
C THR A 274 -6.02 2.80 -15.45
N ALA A 275 -6.74 3.92 -15.33
CA ALA A 275 -6.63 5.04 -16.27
C ALA A 275 -5.31 5.81 -16.02
N PRO A 276 -4.83 6.60 -17.00
CA PRO A 276 -3.71 7.50 -16.78
C PRO A 276 -3.97 8.46 -15.61
N ALA A 277 -3.06 8.52 -14.66
CA ALA A 277 -3.17 9.42 -13.52
C ALA A 277 -2.90 10.87 -13.92
N LYS A 278 -3.62 11.83 -13.34
CA LYS A 278 -3.36 13.27 -13.53
C LYS A 278 -2.04 13.71 -12.87
N ARG A 279 -1.61 13.02 -11.83
CA ARG A 279 -0.30 13.21 -11.17
C ARG A 279 0.35 11.85 -11.02
N VAL A 280 1.57 11.72 -11.51
CA VAL A 280 2.35 10.49 -11.34
C VAL A 280 3.17 10.60 -10.06
N THR A 281 3.01 9.64 -9.16
CA THR A 281 3.84 9.47 -7.97
C THR A 281 4.36 8.04 -7.95
N ASN A 282 5.52 7.81 -7.33
CA ASN A 282 6.13 6.47 -7.23
C ASN A 282 5.28 5.46 -6.42
N LYS A 283 4.22 5.94 -5.73
CA LYS A 283 3.31 5.12 -4.91
C LYS A 283 2.00 4.74 -5.63
N GLN A 284 1.86 5.06 -6.92
CA GLN A 284 0.67 4.75 -7.69
C GLN A 284 0.89 3.53 -8.56
N PRO A 285 -0.13 2.69 -8.78
CA PRO A 285 -0.05 1.64 -9.78
C PRO A 285 0.25 2.22 -11.17
N ARG A 286 0.95 1.46 -11.96
CA ARG A 286 1.23 1.82 -13.34
C ARG A 286 -0.08 1.93 -14.12
N SER A 287 -0.14 2.87 -15.07
CA SER A 287 -1.25 2.91 -16.02
C SER A 287 -1.38 1.56 -16.74
N GLY A 288 -2.59 1.09 -16.94
CA GLY A 288 -2.84 -0.20 -17.56
C GLY A 288 -2.89 -1.38 -16.58
N THR A 289 -2.71 -1.16 -15.27
CA THR A 289 -2.82 -2.24 -14.27
C THR A 289 -4.26 -2.68 -14.10
N THR A 290 -4.53 -3.99 -14.17
CA THR A 290 -5.86 -4.59 -14.01
C THR A 290 -6.15 -5.01 -12.58
N ALA A 291 -7.42 -5.33 -12.29
CA ALA A 291 -7.84 -5.88 -11.00
C ALA A 291 -7.08 -7.16 -10.62
N LEU A 292 -6.79 -8.03 -11.61
CA LEU A 292 -6.02 -9.25 -11.42
C LEU A 292 -4.59 -8.94 -10.91
N ILE A 293 -3.90 -8.03 -11.57
CA ILE A 293 -2.54 -7.63 -11.16
C ILE A 293 -2.56 -6.98 -9.78
N ILE A 294 -3.50 -6.07 -9.52
CA ILE A 294 -3.63 -5.42 -8.20
C ILE A 294 -3.89 -6.45 -7.09
N ALA A 295 -4.75 -7.44 -7.33
CA ALA A 295 -4.99 -8.50 -6.36
C ALA A 295 -3.72 -9.29 -6.07
N ILE A 296 -2.91 -9.62 -7.08
CA ILE A 296 -1.64 -10.33 -6.93
C ILE A 296 -0.62 -9.49 -6.15
N GLU A 297 -0.44 -8.21 -6.51
CA GLU A 297 0.51 -7.30 -5.83
C GLU A 297 0.17 -7.07 -4.35
N ASN A 298 -1.09 -7.25 -3.95
CA ASN A 298 -1.53 -7.13 -2.56
C ASN A 298 -1.72 -8.49 -1.85
N GLY A 299 -1.26 -9.60 -2.44
CA GLY A 299 -1.32 -10.93 -1.84
C GLY A 299 -2.72 -11.55 -1.76
N HIS A 300 -3.72 -11.00 -2.48
CA HIS A 300 -5.08 -11.54 -2.51
C HIS A 300 -5.21 -12.66 -3.54
N PHE A 301 -4.48 -13.77 -3.33
CA PHE A 301 -4.37 -14.86 -4.32
C PHE A 301 -5.69 -15.58 -4.56
N GLU A 302 -6.53 -15.79 -3.53
CA GLU A 302 -7.87 -16.33 -3.71
C GLU A 302 -8.76 -15.43 -4.57
N LEU A 303 -8.68 -14.11 -4.38
CA LEU A 303 -9.38 -13.16 -5.22
C LEU A 303 -8.85 -13.17 -6.65
N ALA A 304 -7.53 -13.24 -6.83
CA ALA A 304 -6.91 -13.35 -8.15
C ALA A 304 -7.41 -14.61 -8.88
N ALA A 305 -7.51 -15.74 -8.18
CA ALA A 305 -8.09 -16.97 -8.69
C ALA A 305 -9.56 -16.78 -9.12
N GLN A 306 -10.38 -16.14 -8.28
CA GLN A 306 -11.78 -15.83 -8.62
C GLN A 306 -11.89 -14.89 -9.83
N LEU A 307 -11.00 -13.90 -9.95
CA LEU A 307 -10.96 -13.00 -11.12
C LEU A 307 -10.66 -13.76 -12.41
N LEU A 308 -9.76 -14.76 -12.36
CA LEU A 308 -9.48 -15.65 -13.51
C LEU A 308 -10.72 -16.46 -13.89
N ASP A 309 -11.47 -16.98 -12.91
CA ASP A 309 -12.73 -17.68 -13.15
C ASP A 309 -13.81 -16.77 -13.77
N LEU A 310 -13.76 -15.48 -13.48
CA LEU A 310 -14.64 -14.45 -14.01
C LEU A 310 -14.17 -13.88 -15.37
N GLY A 311 -13.10 -14.43 -15.96
CA GLY A 311 -12.61 -14.07 -17.29
C GLY A 311 -11.51 -12.98 -17.31
N ALA A 312 -10.82 -12.76 -16.18
CA ALA A 312 -9.65 -11.90 -16.20
C ALA A 312 -8.57 -12.47 -17.13
N ASN A 313 -7.96 -11.60 -17.94
CA ASN A 313 -6.93 -11.99 -18.90
C ASN A 313 -5.59 -12.27 -18.19
N PRO A 314 -5.09 -13.52 -18.19
CA PRO A 314 -3.84 -13.88 -17.54
C PRO A 314 -2.58 -13.39 -18.30
N ASN A 315 -2.75 -12.85 -19.50
CA ASN A 315 -1.68 -12.40 -20.38
C ASN A 315 -1.66 -10.87 -20.61
N ASP A 316 -2.36 -10.11 -19.78
CA ASP A 316 -2.47 -8.66 -19.95
C ASP A 316 -1.14 -7.95 -19.68
N LEU A 317 -0.60 -7.31 -20.70
CA LEU A 317 0.68 -6.57 -20.67
C LEU A 317 0.50 -5.04 -20.64
N ARG A 318 -0.73 -4.51 -20.52
CA ARG A 318 -0.98 -3.06 -20.56
C ARG A 318 -0.26 -2.27 -19.46
N SER A 319 0.00 -2.89 -18.32
CA SER A 319 0.82 -2.33 -17.23
C SER A 319 2.33 -2.41 -17.49
N GLY A 320 2.74 -3.10 -18.55
CA GLY A 320 4.12 -3.48 -18.85
C GLY A 320 4.52 -4.85 -18.32
N PHE A 321 3.68 -5.52 -17.53
CA PHE A 321 3.93 -6.85 -16.95
C PHE A 321 2.64 -7.67 -16.91
N ALA A 322 2.75 -8.96 -17.23
CA ALA A 322 1.67 -9.92 -17.03
C ALA A 322 1.74 -10.55 -15.62
N PRO A 323 0.65 -11.19 -15.14
CA PRO A 323 0.57 -11.81 -13.83
C PRO A 323 1.75 -12.69 -13.43
N LEU A 324 2.22 -13.57 -14.31
CA LEU A 324 3.39 -14.44 -14.03
C LEU A 324 4.68 -13.65 -13.81
N HIS A 325 4.86 -12.51 -14.50
CA HIS A 325 6.02 -11.64 -14.25
C HIS A 325 5.89 -10.92 -12.91
N VAL A 326 4.69 -10.45 -12.55
CA VAL A 326 4.43 -9.76 -11.29
C VAL A 326 4.76 -10.66 -10.09
N LEU A 327 4.47 -11.95 -10.19
CA LEU A 327 4.75 -12.92 -9.13
C LEU A 327 6.24 -13.04 -8.77
N THR A 328 7.18 -12.65 -9.65
CA THR A 328 8.62 -12.69 -9.32
C THR A 328 8.95 -11.79 -8.14
N TRP A 329 8.53 -10.53 -8.15
CA TRP A 329 8.80 -9.60 -7.04
C TRP A 329 7.80 -9.69 -5.89
N VAL A 330 6.59 -10.24 -6.13
CA VAL A 330 5.65 -10.53 -5.03
C VAL A 330 6.15 -11.67 -4.17
N ARG A 331 6.79 -12.68 -4.77
CA ARG A 331 7.39 -13.80 -4.06
C ARG A 331 8.73 -13.46 -3.41
N LYS A 332 9.51 -12.61 -4.07
CA LYS A 332 10.83 -12.15 -3.61
C LYS A 332 10.95 -10.63 -3.83
N PRO A 333 10.46 -9.81 -2.91
CA PRO A 333 10.62 -8.36 -2.97
C PRO A 333 12.06 -7.93 -2.68
N ASP A 334 12.44 -6.76 -3.19
CA ASP A 334 13.70 -6.11 -2.83
C ASP A 334 13.68 -5.72 -1.33
N SER A 335 14.72 -6.04 -0.59
CA SER A 335 14.78 -5.81 0.87
C SER A 335 14.95 -4.34 1.26
N GLY A 336 15.43 -3.49 0.34
CA GLY A 336 15.71 -2.07 0.59
C GLY A 336 14.53 -1.13 0.39
N GLU A 337 13.46 -1.56 -0.31
CA GLU A 337 12.27 -0.73 -0.58
C GLU A 337 11.08 -1.07 0.34
N ASP A 338 11.21 -2.11 1.14
CA ASP A 338 10.11 -2.60 1.97
C ASP A 338 10.27 -2.13 3.42
N ASP A 339 9.23 -1.48 3.96
CA ASP A 339 9.13 -1.05 5.37
C ASP A 339 9.11 -2.26 6.35
N GLY A 340 9.76 -3.38 5.99
CA GLY A 340 9.78 -4.63 6.76
C GLY A 340 8.46 -5.40 6.71
N GLN A 341 7.66 -5.21 5.68
CA GLN A 341 6.45 -6.00 5.46
C GLN A 341 6.84 -7.41 5.00
N PRO A 342 6.32 -8.46 5.63
CA PRO A 342 6.58 -9.81 5.16
C PRO A 342 6.00 -10.00 3.76
N VAL A 343 6.66 -10.86 2.98
CA VAL A 343 6.12 -11.32 1.69
C VAL A 343 4.67 -11.78 1.88
N PRO A 344 3.74 -11.39 1.00
CA PRO A 344 2.36 -11.85 1.11
C PRO A 344 2.28 -13.38 1.00
N ASP A 345 1.97 -14.05 2.09
CA ASP A 345 1.76 -15.51 2.11
C ASP A 345 0.44 -15.94 1.43
N GLY A 346 -0.30 -14.97 0.91
CA GLY A 346 -1.64 -15.16 0.36
C GLY A 346 -2.73 -14.88 1.38
N SER A 347 -3.95 -14.78 0.89
CA SER A 347 -5.17 -14.71 1.71
C SER A 347 -5.73 -16.12 1.87
N GLY A 348 -5.93 -16.54 3.13
CA GLY A 348 -6.48 -17.85 3.43
C GLY A 348 -5.51 -19.00 3.18
N LEU A 349 -5.98 -20.08 2.53
CA LEU A 349 -5.21 -21.29 2.26
C LEU A 349 -4.60 -21.30 0.83
N TYR A 350 -4.82 -20.26 0.05
CA TYR A 350 -4.40 -20.21 -1.36
C TYR A 350 -3.00 -19.61 -1.48
N THR A 351 -2.06 -20.38 -1.96
CA THR A 351 -0.65 -19.98 -2.08
C THR A 351 -0.34 -19.32 -3.42
N SER A 352 0.83 -18.68 -3.53
CA SER A 352 1.32 -18.18 -4.82
C SER A 352 1.52 -19.31 -5.84
N GLU A 353 1.89 -20.50 -5.38
CA GLU A 353 2.07 -21.68 -6.26
C GLU A 353 0.74 -22.18 -6.83
N ASP A 354 -0.32 -22.20 -6.00
CA ASP A 354 -1.67 -22.54 -6.46
C ASP A 354 -2.14 -21.56 -7.54
N LEU A 355 -1.89 -20.27 -7.33
CA LEU A 355 -2.23 -19.24 -8.29
C LEU A 355 -1.45 -19.37 -9.61
N ILE A 356 -0.14 -19.71 -9.56
CA ILE A 356 0.67 -19.93 -10.76
C ILE A 356 0.09 -21.09 -11.59
N ARG A 357 -0.24 -22.21 -10.94
CA ARG A 357 -0.88 -23.36 -11.60
C ARG A 357 -2.22 -22.98 -12.23
N GLN A 358 -3.03 -22.20 -11.52
CA GLN A 358 -4.32 -21.75 -12.05
C GLN A 358 -4.15 -20.74 -13.21
N LEU A 359 -3.19 -19.81 -13.13
CA LEU A 359 -2.88 -18.90 -14.23
C LEU A 359 -2.58 -19.68 -15.51
N VAL A 360 -1.70 -20.70 -15.42
CA VAL A 360 -1.37 -21.54 -16.58
C VAL A 360 -2.58 -22.35 -17.05
N ALA A 361 -3.36 -22.93 -16.13
CA ALA A 361 -4.59 -23.64 -16.47
C ALA A 361 -5.65 -22.73 -17.14
N LYS A 362 -5.64 -21.44 -16.85
CA LYS A 362 -6.51 -20.42 -17.49
C LYS A 362 -5.89 -19.78 -18.72
N GLY A 363 -4.79 -20.32 -19.24
CA GLY A 363 -4.19 -19.93 -20.51
C GLY A 363 -3.12 -18.83 -20.39
N ALA A 364 -2.50 -18.67 -19.23
CA ALA A 364 -1.30 -17.85 -19.15
C ALA A 364 -0.19 -18.45 -20.03
N ASP A 365 0.37 -17.65 -20.92
CA ASP A 365 1.55 -18.02 -21.68
C ASP A 365 2.77 -17.97 -20.75
N ILE A 366 3.27 -19.15 -20.40
CA ILE A 366 4.40 -19.32 -19.48
C ILE A 366 5.70 -18.76 -20.02
N ASN A 367 5.80 -18.59 -21.34
CA ASN A 367 6.94 -18.04 -22.05
C ASN A 367 6.69 -16.62 -22.56
N LEU A 368 5.64 -15.96 -22.08
CA LEU A 368 5.28 -14.61 -22.50
C LEU A 368 6.46 -13.65 -22.32
N ARG A 369 6.79 -12.94 -23.38
CA ARG A 369 7.88 -11.97 -23.38
C ARG A 369 7.39 -10.56 -23.11
N LEU A 370 8.07 -9.84 -22.22
CA LEU A 370 7.80 -8.43 -22.01
C LEU A 370 8.09 -7.59 -23.25
N THR A 371 7.18 -6.70 -23.61
CA THR A 371 7.32 -5.80 -24.77
C THR A 371 8.11 -4.53 -24.45
N GLY A 372 8.25 -4.20 -23.18
CA GLY A 372 8.94 -3.02 -22.66
C GLY A 372 9.33 -3.21 -21.21
N GLY A 373 9.73 -2.12 -20.58
CA GLY A 373 10.09 -2.07 -19.17
C GLY A 373 11.26 -1.12 -18.95
N PRO A 374 11.57 -0.76 -17.70
CA PRO A 374 12.73 0.07 -17.41
C PRO A 374 14.00 -0.63 -17.89
N SER A 375 14.78 0.08 -18.72
CA SER A 375 16.09 -0.34 -19.19
C SER A 375 17.10 0.75 -18.84
N GLY A 376 18.31 0.35 -18.48
CA GLY A 376 19.40 1.29 -18.18
C GLY A 376 19.72 1.41 -16.68
N GLY A 377 20.76 2.16 -16.36
CA GLY A 377 21.26 2.33 -14.99
C GLY A 377 21.80 1.05 -14.34
N GLY A 378 22.19 0.03 -15.14
CA GLY A 378 22.79 -1.21 -14.64
C GLY A 378 21.82 -2.36 -14.40
N ARG A 379 20.50 -2.15 -14.44
CA ARG A 379 19.50 -3.25 -14.33
C ARG A 379 19.42 -4.05 -15.63
N ILE A 380 19.02 -5.31 -15.53
CA ILE A 380 18.69 -6.14 -16.69
C ILE A 380 17.60 -5.46 -17.51
N ASN A 381 17.81 -5.41 -18.83
CA ASN A 381 16.78 -4.93 -19.75
C ASN A 381 15.58 -5.89 -19.72
N ARG A 382 14.44 -5.42 -19.25
CA ARG A 382 13.23 -6.25 -19.11
C ARG A 382 12.55 -6.56 -20.44
N LYS A 383 12.86 -5.83 -21.53
CA LYS A 383 12.30 -6.13 -22.85
C LYS A 383 12.73 -7.52 -23.32
N GLY A 384 11.77 -8.36 -23.66
CA GLY A 384 12.00 -9.74 -24.06
C GLY A 384 12.20 -10.72 -22.91
N ALA A 385 12.19 -10.26 -21.65
CA ALA A 385 12.30 -11.14 -20.50
C ALA A 385 11.01 -12.00 -20.34
N THR A 386 11.21 -13.25 -19.96
CA THR A 386 10.15 -14.20 -19.61
C THR A 386 9.97 -14.28 -18.10
N PRO A 387 8.86 -14.86 -17.58
CA PRO A 387 8.73 -15.14 -16.15
C PRO A 387 9.89 -15.98 -15.60
N PHE A 388 10.39 -16.96 -16.38
CA PHE A 388 11.52 -17.80 -15.99
C PHE A 388 12.82 -16.99 -15.83
N LEU A 389 13.10 -16.08 -16.75
CA LEU A 389 14.29 -15.22 -16.67
C LEU A 389 14.21 -14.29 -15.45
N LEU A 390 13.04 -13.71 -15.17
CA LEU A 390 12.86 -12.85 -13.99
C LEU A 390 12.90 -13.63 -12.68
N ALA A 391 12.42 -14.88 -12.66
CA ALA A 391 12.58 -15.76 -11.50
C ALA A 391 14.05 -16.10 -11.22
N ALA A 392 14.86 -16.20 -12.29
CA ALA A 392 16.31 -16.35 -12.16
C ALA A 392 16.98 -15.08 -11.64
N ASP A 393 16.52 -13.89 -12.06
CA ASP A 393 17.00 -12.58 -11.60
C ASP A 393 16.84 -12.40 -10.09
N THR A 394 15.77 -12.95 -9.49
CA THR A 394 15.52 -12.94 -8.04
C THR A 394 16.06 -14.20 -7.31
N ALA A 395 16.75 -15.08 -8.00
CA ALA A 395 17.24 -16.37 -7.48
C ALA A 395 16.15 -17.23 -6.79
N ASP A 396 14.87 -17.16 -7.27
CA ASP A 396 13.76 -17.96 -6.74
C ASP A 396 13.77 -19.38 -7.35
N THR A 397 14.63 -20.25 -6.84
CA THR A 397 14.76 -21.65 -7.34
C THR A 397 13.44 -22.43 -7.24
N PRO A 398 12.62 -22.34 -6.19
CA PRO A 398 11.30 -22.96 -6.18
C PRO A 398 10.42 -22.51 -7.34
N TYR A 399 10.42 -21.22 -7.67
CA TYR A 399 9.64 -20.70 -8.79
C TYR A 399 10.20 -21.19 -10.14
N LEU A 400 11.52 -21.20 -10.33
CA LEU A 400 12.15 -21.79 -11.51
C LEU A 400 11.72 -23.26 -11.73
N LYS A 401 11.76 -24.07 -10.67
CA LYS A 401 11.32 -25.48 -10.71
C LYS A 401 9.85 -25.60 -11.10
N LEU A 402 8.99 -24.77 -10.52
CA LEU A 402 7.56 -24.75 -10.81
C LEU A 402 7.30 -24.35 -12.26
N LEU A 403 7.87 -23.23 -12.72
CA LEU A 403 7.71 -22.76 -14.10
C LEU A 403 8.19 -23.80 -15.12
N LEU A 404 9.34 -24.44 -14.87
CA LEU A 404 9.85 -25.50 -15.73
C LEU A 404 8.88 -26.69 -15.78
N SER A 405 8.33 -27.12 -14.63
CA SER A 405 7.35 -28.21 -14.57
C SER A 405 6.04 -27.93 -15.33
N LEU A 406 5.75 -26.64 -15.54
CA LEU A 406 4.58 -26.16 -16.29
C LEU A 406 4.89 -25.84 -17.77
N GLY A 407 6.12 -26.10 -18.24
CA GLY A 407 6.52 -25.96 -19.65
C GLY A 407 7.27 -24.68 -20.00
N ALA A 408 7.84 -23.97 -19.02
CA ALA A 408 8.73 -22.84 -19.31
C ALA A 408 10.00 -23.32 -20.05
N ASP A 409 10.43 -22.53 -21.04
CA ASP A 409 11.67 -22.74 -21.75
C ASP A 409 12.83 -22.03 -21.02
N PRO A 410 13.77 -22.77 -20.42
CA PRO A 410 14.88 -22.22 -19.66
C PRO A 410 15.96 -21.57 -20.53
N THR A 411 15.87 -21.66 -21.85
CA THR A 411 16.87 -21.13 -22.79
C THR A 411 16.55 -19.73 -23.29
N LEU A 412 15.35 -19.22 -23.05
CA LEU A 412 14.89 -17.94 -23.56
C LEU A 412 15.62 -16.76 -22.87
N THR A 413 16.23 -15.92 -23.72
CA THR A 413 16.95 -14.72 -23.31
C THR A 413 16.11 -13.46 -23.51
N ASN A 414 16.50 -12.33 -22.88
CA ASN A 414 15.97 -11.01 -23.21
C ASN A 414 16.57 -10.47 -24.53
N VAL A 415 16.22 -9.21 -24.89
CA VAL A 415 16.72 -8.58 -26.13
C VAL A 415 18.24 -8.34 -26.15
N ASP A 416 18.89 -8.31 -25.00
CA ASP A 416 20.34 -8.15 -24.87
C ASP A 416 21.08 -9.51 -24.84
N GLY A 417 20.37 -10.61 -25.04
CA GLY A 417 20.92 -11.98 -24.98
C GLY A 417 21.31 -12.43 -23.57
N ILE A 418 20.75 -11.80 -22.54
CA ILE A 418 20.98 -12.22 -21.15
C ILE A 418 20.23 -13.51 -20.90
N THR A 419 20.96 -14.54 -20.46
CA THR A 419 20.42 -15.85 -20.12
C THR A 419 19.91 -15.89 -18.68
N PRO A 420 19.02 -16.85 -18.33
CA PRO A 420 18.65 -17.08 -16.92
C PRO A 420 19.86 -17.36 -16.02
N LEU A 421 20.91 -18.03 -16.54
CA LEU A 421 22.13 -18.27 -15.76
C LEU A 421 22.88 -16.98 -15.41
N MET A 422 22.99 -16.04 -16.35
CA MET A 422 23.60 -14.74 -16.10
C MET A 422 22.80 -13.93 -15.08
N ALA A 423 21.48 -13.96 -15.17
CA ALA A 423 20.58 -13.30 -14.25
C ALA A 423 20.71 -13.89 -12.83
N ALA A 424 20.64 -15.21 -12.69
CA ALA A 424 20.80 -15.91 -11.41
C ALA A 424 22.18 -15.70 -10.77
N ALA A 425 23.21 -15.48 -11.60
CA ALA A 425 24.54 -15.10 -11.12
C ALA A 425 24.63 -13.66 -10.61
N GLY A 426 23.56 -12.87 -10.70
CA GLY A 426 23.48 -11.50 -10.18
C GLY A 426 23.76 -10.41 -11.21
N LEU A 427 23.66 -10.71 -12.52
CA LEU A 427 23.79 -9.67 -13.54
C LEU A 427 22.63 -8.68 -13.42
N GLY A 428 22.96 -7.39 -13.30
CA GLY A 428 21.96 -6.34 -13.14
C GLY A 428 21.77 -5.84 -11.70
N THR A 429 22.46 -6.42 -10.74
CA THR A 429 22.46 -5.95 -9.35
C THR A 429 23.10 -4.56 -9.25
N ARG A 430 22.36 -3.60 -8.67
CA ARG A 430 22.79 -2.21 -8.45
C ARG A 430 23.08 -1.91 -7.00
N ALA A 431 22.26 -2.44 -6.12
CA ALA A 431 22.35 -2.27 -4.67
C ALA A 431 22.57 -3.65 -4.04
N VAL A 432 23.83 -3.96 -3.77
CA VAL A 432 24.22 -5.23 -3.15
C VAL A 432 23.59 -5.30 -1.75
N GLU A 433 23.01 -6.45 -1.40
CA GLU A 433 22.29 -6.73 -0.16
C GLU A 433 20.90 -6.06 -0.04
N GLU A 434 20.51 -5.20 -0.99
CA GLU A 434 19.19 -4.55 -1.00
C GLU A 434 18.24 -5.17 -2.03
N GLU A 435 18.77 -5.78 -3.08
CA GLU A 435 17.97 -6.44 -4.13
C GLU A 435 17.66 -7.91 -3.75
N ALA A 436 16.63 -8.47 -4.37
CA ALA A 436 16.18 -9.82 -4.11
C ALA A 436 17.23 -10.88 -4.45
N GLY A 437 17.35 -11.89 -3.60
CA GLY A 437 18.27 -13.00 -3.79
C GLY A 437 19.57 -12.85 -3.01
N THR A 438 19.77 -13.74 -2.04
CA THR A 438 21.04 -13.88 -1.32
C THR A 438 22.06 -14.65 -2.15
N GLU A 439 23.34 -14.57 -1.77
CA GLU A 439 24.40 -15.35 -2.44
C GLU A 439 24.15 -16.85 -2.38
N ASP A 440 23.65 -17.39 -1.26
CA ASP A 440 23.37 -18.81 -1.11
C ASP A 440 22.21 -19.26 -2.02
N GLU A 441 21.18 -18.44 -2.18
CA GLU A 441 20.10 -18.68 -3.14
C GLU A 441 20.59 -18.59 -4.58
N ALA A 442 21.48 -17.65 -4.89
CA ALA A 442 22.12 -17.54 -6.19
C ALA A 442 22.97 -18.79 -6.50
N VAL A 443 23.72 -19.32 -5.54
CA VAL A 443 24.45 -20.60 -5.68
C VAL A 443 23.49 -21.74 -5.98
N GLU A 444 22.32 -21.83 -5.31
CA GLU A 444 21.32 -22.87 -5.59
C GLU A 444 20.74 -22.69 -7.01
N ALA A 445 20.33 -21.47 -7.38
CA ALA A 445 19.74 -21.19 -8.69
C ALA A 445 20.74 -21.45 -9.84
N VAL A 446 21.98 -20.98 -9.71
CA VAL A 446 23.06 -21.23 -10.68
C VAL A 446 23.33 -22.72 -10.83
N THR A 447 23.44 -23.45 -9.70
CA THR A 447 23.64 -24.89 -9.72
C THR A 447 22.48 -25.61 -10.42
N TYR A 448 21.25 -25.21 -10.13
CA TYR A 448 20.06 -25.76 -10.76
C TYR A 448 20.08 -25.56 -12.29
N LEU A 449 20.36 -24.32 -12.74
CA LEU A 449 20.40 -23.97 -14.16
C LEU A 449 21.53 -24.70 -14.91
N LEU A 450 22.70 -24.84 -14.29
CA LEU A 450 23.80 -25.63 -14.87
C LEU A 450 23.44 -27.11 -15.00
N ASN A 451 22.72 -27.68 -14.04
CA ASN A 451 22.23 -29.06 -14.11
C ASN A 451 21.17 -29.28 -15.20
N LEU A 452 20.46 -28.21 -15.61
CA LEU A 452 19.56 -28.20 -16.77
C LEU A 452 20.32 -28.07 -18.11
N GLY A 453 21.64 -27.92 -18.09
CA GLY A 453 22.47 -27.80 -19.29
C GLY A 453 22.64 -26.37 -19.80
N ALA A 454 22.41 -25.35 -18.94
CA ALA A 454 22.68 -23.96 -19.31
C ALA A 454 24.16 -23.79 -19.73
N ASP A 455 24.40 -23.13 -20.88
CA ASP A 455 25.77 -22.88 -21.34
C ASP A 455 26.45 -21.79 -20.48
N LEU A 456 27.43 -22.26 -19.72
CA LEU A 456 28.23 -21.45 -18.80
C LEU A 456 29.05 -20.35 -19.52
N ASN A 457 29.40 -20.57 -20.78
CA ASN A 457 30.30 -19.73 -21.53
C ASN A 457 29.57 -18.80 -22.52
N THR A 458 28.25 -18.67 -22.40
CA THR A 458 27.49 -17.72 -23.20
C THR A 458 27.93 -16.30 -22.88
N VAL A 459 28.04 -15.48 -23.94
CA VAL A 459 28.33 -14.04 -23.88
C VAL A 459 27.10 -13.29 -24.38
N SER A 460 26.59 -12.34 -23.63
CA SER A 460 25.45 -11.51 -24.03
C SER A 460 25.80 -10.55 -25.16
N ALA A 461 24.79 -9.95 -25.80
CA ALA A 461 25.00 -8.94 -26.84
C ALA A 461 25.74 -7.68 -26.35
N ILE A 462 25.80 -7.48 -25.03
CA ILE A 462 26.53 -6.38 -24.39
C ILE A 462 27.89 -6.81 -23.81
N GLY A 463 28.29 -8.06 -24.03
CA GLY A 463 29.61 -8.59 -23.64
C GLY A 463 29.66 -9.12 -22.20
N ASP A 464 28.53 -9.20 -21.51
CA ASP A 464 28.48 -9.75 -20.16
C ASP A 464 28.36 -11.29 -20.16
N THR A 465 28.91 -11.91 -19.14
CA THR A 465 28.84 -13.36 -18.85
C THR A 465 28.30 -13.57 -17.43
N ALA A 466 28.07 -14.82 -17.03
CA ALA A 466 27.71 -15.14 -15.64
C ALA A 466 28.75 -14.63 -14.61
N MET A 467 30.05 -14.64 -14.97
CA MET A 467 31.10 -14.07 -14.10
C MET A 467 30.97 -12.56 -13.91
N HIS A 468 30.53 -11.80 -14.93
CA HIS A 468 30.19 -10.38 -14.78
C HIS A 468 29.03 -10.21 -13.80
N GLY A 469 28.02 -11.08 -13.87
CA GLY A 469 26.91 -11.10 -12.91
C GLY A 469 27.37 -11.28 -11.47
N ALA A 470 28.17 -12.32 -11.21
CA ALA A 470 28.70 -12.58 -9.88
C ALA A 470 29.55 -11.40 -9.33
N ALA A 471 30.25 -10.68 -10.22
CA ALA A 471 30.96 -9.46 -9.85
C ALA A 471 30.02 -8.30 -9.49
N PHE A 472 28.94 -8.10 -10.26
CA PHE A 472 27.92 -7.06 -9.95
C PHE A 472 27.25 -7.27 -8.60
N ALA A 473 26.90 -8.53 -8.26
CA ALA A 473 26.22 -8.86 -7.03
C ALA A 473 27.15 -9.05 -5.81
N ASN A 474 28.48 -8.99 -6.01
CA ASN A 474 29.47 -9.33 -4.98
C ASN A 474 29.31 -10.75 -4.43
N PHE A 475 29.21 -11.75 -5.30
CA PHE A 475 29.00 -13.16 -4.96
C PHE A 475 30.27 -14.03 -5.13
N PRO A 476 31.22 -14.01 -4.18
CA PRO A 476 32.46 -14.78 -4.27
C PRO A 476 32.25 -16.31 -4.35
N LYS A 477 31.18 -16.87 -3.73
CA LYS A 477 30.88 -18.30 -3.82
C LYS A 477 30.42 -18.66 -5.23
N VAL A 478 29.64 -17.79 -5.89
CA VAL A 478 29.20 -17.99 -7.28
C VAL A 478 30.39 -17.96 -8.23
N ILE A 479 31.37 -17.06 -8.05
CA ILE A 479 32.60 -17.00 -8.85
C ILE A 479 33.34 -18.34 -8.78
N LYS A 480 33.56 -18.85 -7.55
CA LYS A 480 34.25 -20.14 -7.34
C LYS A 480 33.45 -21.32 -7.92
N LEU A 481 32.13 -21.30 -7.80
CA LEU A 481 31.26 -22.30 -8.40
C LEU A 481 31.38 -22.33 -9.93
N LEU A 482 31.29 -21.15 -10.58
CA LEU A 482 31.38 -21.03 -12.03
C LEU A 482 32.74 -21.51 -12.55
N ASP A 483 33.82 -21.14 -11.89
CA ASP A 483 35.18 -21.63 -12.19
C ASP A 483 35.30 -23.14 -12.06
N ALA A 484 34.86 -23.69 -10.93
CA ALA A 484 34.87 -25.15 -10.68
C ALA A 484 34.01 -25.93 -11.67
N LYS A 485 32.99 -25.30 -12.29
CA LYS A 485 32.15 -25.88 -13.33
C LYS A 485 32.71 -25.71 -14.75
N GLY A 486 33.88 -25.07 -14.92
CA GLY A 486 34.59 -24.96 -16.18
C GLY A 486 34.30 -23.68 -16.95
N ALA A 487 34.04 -22.56 -16.26
CA ALA A 487 33.98 -21.25 -16.89
C ALA A 487 35.33 -20.93 -17.59
N LYS A 488 35.28 -20.72 -18.90
CA LYS A 488 36.49 -20.50 -19.72
C LYS A 488 37.04 -19.10 -19.49
N LEU A 489 38.28 -19.03 -19.00
CA LEU A 489 38.96 -17.79 -18.67
C LEU A 489 39.01 -16.80 -19.87
N GLU A 490 39.34 -17.31 -21.04
CA GLU A 490 39.39 -16.52 -22.28
C GLU A 490 38.02 -15.94 -22.70
N VAL A 491 36.92 -16.48 -22.19
CA VAL A 491 35.57 -15.99 -22.47
C VAL A 491 35.17 -14.94 -21.46
N TRP A 492 35.29 -15.26 -20.15
CA TRP A 492 34.74 -14.37 -19.12
C TRP A 492 35.68 -13.25 -18.68
N ASN A 493 37.01 -13.41 -18.83
CA ASN A 493 37.99 -12.36 -18.48
C ASN A 493 38.18 -11.33 -19.60
N THR A 494 37.09 -10.99 -20.26
CA THR A 494 37.03 -10.01 -21.34
C THR A 494 36.27 -8.76 -20.91
N LYS A 495 36.44 -7.67 -21.64
CA LYS A 495 35.72 -6.42 -21.37
C LYS A 495 34.35 -6.44 -22.03
N ASN A 496 33.33 -6.09 -21.28
CA ASN A 496 31.99 -5.82 -21.83
C ASN A 496 31.95 -4.48 -22.61
N LYS A 497 30.80 -4.12 -23.16
CA LYS A 497 30.61 -2.82 -23.89
C LYS A 497 30.88 -1.56 -23.06
N LYS A 498 31.03 -1.67 -21.73
CA LYS A 498 31.45 -0.59 -20.84
C LYS A 498 32.94 -0.55 -20.57
N ASN A 499 33.72 -1.41 -21.23
CA ASN A 499 35.13 -1.64 -20.97
C ASN A 499 35.44 -2.20 -19.58
N TRP A 500 34.52 -2.89 -18.95
CA TRP A 500 34.70 -3.50 -17.64
C TRP A 500 34.90 -5.00 -17.76
N THR A 501 35.92 -5.53 -17.11
CA THR A 501 36.06 -6.95 -16.82
C THR A 501 35.34 -7.27 -15.50
N PRO A 502 35.04 -8.55 -15.20
CA PRO A 502 34.48 -8.91 -13.90
C PRO A 502 35.30 -8.41 -12.70
N LEU A 503 36.63 -8.45 -12.77
CA LEU A 503 37.49 -7.92 -11.71
C LEU A 503 37.34 -6.40 -11.53
N LEU A 504 37.30 -5.62 -12.62
CA LEU A 504 37.04 -4.17 -12.56
C LEU A 504 35.67 -3.86 -11.92
N ILE A 505 34.62 -4.65 -12.25
CA ILE A 505 33.31 -4.52 -11.62
C ILE A 505 33.41 -4.74 -10.11
N ALA A 506 34.12 -5.79 -9.67
CA ALA A 506 34.35 -6.07 -8.26
C ALA A 506 35.16 -4.95 -7.57
N GLU A 507 36.06 -4.28 -8.28
CA GLU A 507 36.82 -3.11 -7.81
C GLU A 507 35.98 -1.81 -7.74
N GLY A 508 34.70 -1.86 -8.15
CA GLY A 508 33.75 -0.74 -8.05
C GLY A 508 33.46 -0.02 -9.38
N HIS A 509 33.99 -0.48 -10.52
CA HIS A 509 33.65 0.05 -11.83
C HIS A 509 32.26 -0.45 -12.27
N ARG A 510 31.20 0.09 -11.67
CA ARG A 510 29.82 -0.32 -11.91
C ARG A 510 28.82 0.81 -11.63
N TYR A 511 27.57 0.61 -12.02
CA TYR A 511 26.47 1.51 -11.65
C TYR A 511 26.04 1.29 -10.18
N GLY A 512 25.55 2.32 -9.52
CA GLY A 512 25.03 2.24 -8.16
C GLY A 512 26.12 2.30 -7.09
N ASN A 513 26.28 1.24 -6.32
CA ASN A 513 27.27 1.19 -5.24
C ASN A 513 28.70 1.01 -5.79
N PHE A 514 29.52 2.06 -5.74
CA PHE A 514 30.91 2.08 -6.21
C PHE A 514 31.93 1.48 -5.20
N LYS A 515 31.47 0.96 -4.06
CA LYS A 515 32.38 0.36 -3.07
C LYS A 515 32.95 -0.95 -3.62
N PRO A 516 34.29 -1.15 -3.51
CA PRO A 516 34.91 -2.42 -3.86
C PRO A 516 34.40 -3.58 -3.02
N GLY A 517 34.14 -4.72 -3.63
CA GLY A 517 33.80 -5.97 -2.97
C GLY A 517 35.05 -6.77 -2.64
N PHE A 518 35.67 -6.55 -1.47
CA PHE A 518 36.97 -7.15 -1.16
C PHE A 518 36.99 -8.68 -1.19
N SER A 519 35.92 -9.34 -0.73
CA SER A 519 35.77 -10.80 -0.81
C SER A 519 35.68 -11.31 -2.25
N THR A 520 35.00 -10.56 -3.10
CA THR A 520 34.80 -10.82 -4.52
C THR A 520 36.12 -10.63 -5.28
N ILE A 521 36.85 -9.55 -5.00
CA ILE A 521 38.21 -9.31 -5.55
C ILE A 521 39.15 -10.46 -5.15
N ALA A 522 39.12 -10.89 -3.88
CA ALA A 522 39.92 -12.00 -3.40
C ALA A 522 39.60 -13.31 -4.14
N ALA A 523 38.31 -13.60 -4.37
CA ALA A 523 37.88 -14.75 -5.14
C ALA A 523 38.39 -14.72 -6.59
N PHE A 524 38.30 -13.56 -7.27
CA PHE A 524 38.89 -13.41 -8.63
C PHE A 524 40.39 -13.60 -8.64
N HIS A 525 41.12 -13.05 -7.64
CA HIS A 525 42.56 -13.25 -7.54
C HIS A 525 42.93 -14.72 -7.32
N GLU A 526 42.15 -15.46 -6.54
CA GLU A 526 42.33 -16.88 -6.33
C GLU A 526 42.14 -17.66 -7.65
N VAL A 527 41.05 -17.41 -8.37
CA VAL A 527 40.75 -18.04 -9.66
C VAL A 527 41.83 -17.70 -10.70
N LEU A 528 42.22 -16.43 -10.86
CA LEU A 528 43.27 -16.05 -11.80
C LEU A 528 44.60 -16.77 -11.52
N ARG A 529 45.01 -16.87 -10.24
CA ARG A 529 46.23 -17.60 -9.87
C ARG A 529 46.12 -19.10 -10.16
N ALA A 530 44.96 -19.70 -9.93
CA ALA A 530 44.70 -21.10 -10.25
C ALA A 530 44.87 -21.40 -11.75
N HIS A 531 44.58 -20.42 -12.60
CA HIS A 531 44.81 -20.47 -14.05
C HIS A 531 46.21 -19.96 -14.49
N GLY A 532 47.13 -19.77 -13.52
CA GLY A 532 48.53 -19.38 -13.83
C GLY A 532 48.71 -17.88 -14.19
N LEU A 533 47.71 -17.05 -13.93
CA LEU A 533 47.79 -15.61 -14.18
C LEU A 533 48.15 -14.85 -12.90
N THR A 534 48.98 -13.80 -13.07
CA THR A 534 49.20 -12.82 -11.99
C THR A 534 48.05 -11.81 -12.01
N PRO A 535 47.28 -11.65 -10.91
CA PRO A 535 46.25 -10.62 -10.83
C PRO A 535 46.82 -9.24 -11.12
N PRO A 536 46.15 -8.39 -11.90
CA PRO A 536 46.60 -7.03 -12.16
C PRO A 536 46.55 -6.20 -10.85
N PRO A 537 47.35 -5.12 -10.75
CA PRO A 537 47.24 -4.19 -9.62
C PRO A 537 45.82 -3.56 -9.59
N PRO A 538 45.31 -3.20 -8.40
CA PRO A 538 44.00 -2.59 -8.25
C PRO A 538 43.87 -1.31 -9.10
N THR A 539 42.76 -1.18 -9.79
CA THR A 539 42.44 0.00 -10.58
C THR A 539 41.43 0.86 -9.80
N PRO A 540 41.78 2.11 -9.41
CA PRO A 540 40.84 2.97 -8.71
C PRO A 540 39.56 3.20 -9.55
N ALA A 541 38.38 2.97 -8.95
CA ALA A 541 37.13 3.25 -9.60
C ALA A 541 36.95 4.76 -9.80
N VAL A 542 36.63 5.18 -11.02
CA VAL A 542 36.25 6.55 -11.31
C VAL A 542 34.73 6.63 -11.31
N PRO A 543 34.11 7.53 -10.51
CA PRO A 543 32.67 7.71 -10.54
C PRO A 543 32.16 7.93 -11.95
N VAL A 544 31.17 7.16 -12.38
CA VAL A 544 30.55 7.34 -13.70
C VAL A 544 29.74 8.64 -13.64
N LYS A 545 30.17 9.68 -14.39
CA LYS A 545 29.42 10.93 -14.50
C LYS A 545 28.00 10.63 -14.98
N GLY A 546 27.00 11.03 -14.22
CA GLY A 546 25.60 10.85 -14.56
C GLY A 546 24.67 10.54 -13.39
N TYR A 547 25.18 10.45 -12.17
CA TYR A 547 24.37 10.18 -10.97
C TYR A 547 24.06 11.43 -10.12
N GLU A 548 24.48 12.62 -10.56
CA GLU A 548 24.15 13.89 -9.86
C GLU A 548 22.82 14.51 -10.30
N ALA A 549 22.04 13.81 -11.16
CA ALA A 549 20.79 14.33 -11.71
C ALA A 549 19.72 13.24 -11.81
N LEU A 550 19.28 12.72 -10.67
CA LEU A 550 17.95 12.09 -10.50
C LEU A 550 17.39 12.43 -9.13
#